data_a74afea98a0c07e19d037c50d46e8a9b
#
_entry.id   a74afea98a0c07e19d037c50d46e8a9b
#
_cell.length_a   1.000
_cell.length_b   1.000
_cell.length_c   1.000
_cell.angle_alpha   90.00
_cell.angle_beta   90.00
_cell.angle_gamma   90.00
#
_symmetry.space_group_name_H-M   'P 1'
#
loop_
_entity.id
_entity.type
_entity.pdbx_description
1 polymer ?
#
loop_
_entity_poly.entity_id
_entity_poly.type
_entity_poly.pdbx_seq_one_letter_code
_entity_poly.pdbx_strand_id
1 'polypeptide(L)'
;MNFSRENTVSFLLGAGFSAPIGYPIGKSLNEYLLNSKNENIGFPSEGSLVINTDGSKPEFGYKSSHQINFEFCCQMMDYYASITKDFDYEKFYDYVVNLDSTEKDVVKLAEPFLDGTNTIHSLTSGLRKILNQLVGYYLRDKDGNRYYDHQPFLIGKYYFGYTGIMNYISDLLMNSIINIHTLNHDLFFESFNRTEFLNGKLCDGFEELGSLYYGELSSISRKFKVRLERYTGNYGTKLRLFKLHGSRDYEMFYKKEGFLIIPDVYIKTRYGIGHTDHYKEVINEKGVLEYQNSWINYHGDFLTGTSSKVLRYNEPLLFSNLFEYFKTNLEHSDILIIIGYGAKDMEINKMIFQHFNFASKKIFIIDPYPSERLIDFGIKLKAKIITKQLEDINNLDLK
;
A
#
# COMPACT_ATOMS: atom_id res chain seq x y z
N MET A 1 12.38 30.93 -29.22
CA MET A 1 11.40 30.95 -28.11
C MET A 1 12.02 30.19 -26.98
N ASN A 2 12.45 30.86 -25.90
CA ASN A 2 12.86 30.15 -24.68
C ASN A 2 11.57 29.67 -24.01
N PHE A 3 11.26 28.40 -24.19
CA PHE A 3 10.25 27.77 -23.35
C PHE A 3 10.84 27.75 -21.92
N SER A 4 10.29 28.57 -21.04
CA SER A 4 10.61 28.47 -19.61
C SER A 4 10.26 27.06 -19.18
N ARG A 5 11.24 26.34 -18.62
CA ARG A 5 11.01 25.00 -18.03
C ARG A 5 9.91 25.12 -17.00
N GLU A 6 8.89 24.28 -17.09
CA GLU A 6 7.86 24.19 -16.04
C GLU A 6 8.50 23.81 -14.71
N ASN A 7 8.14 24.50 -13.65
CA ASN A 7 8.57 24.14 -12.30
C ASN A 7 8.10 22.73 -11.95
N THR A 8 8.92 21.99 -11.26
CA THR A 8 8.58 20.63 -10.80
C THR A 8 8.67 20.56 -9.29
N VAL A 9 7.61 20.08 -8.65
CA VAL A 9 7.54 19.91 -7.19
C VAL A 9 7.29 18.44 -6.87
N SER A 10 8.18 17.86 -6.06
CA SER A 10 7.98 16.51 -5.54
C SER A 10 7.50 16.55 -4.09
N PHE A 11 6.54 15.70 -3.79
CA PHE A 11 6.09 15.40 -2.44
C PHE A 11 6.52 13.99 -2.06
N LEU A 12 6.84 13.80 -0.78
CA LEU A 12 6.99 12.49 -0.15
C LEU A 12 6.02 12.40 1.02
N LEU A 13 5.04 11.50 0.91
CA LEU A 13 4.04 11.26 1.93
C LEU A 13 4.36 9.98 2.71
N GLY A 14 4.36 10.06 4.03
CA GLY A 14 4.44 8.90 4.92
C GLY A 14 3.15 8.72 5.72
N ALA A 15 3.12 7.72 6.63
CA ALA A 15 1.93 7.33 7.39
C ALA A 15 1.29 8.49 8.19
N GLY A 16 2.06 9.47 8.62
CA GLY A 16 1.55 10.67 9.28
C GLY A 16 0.62 11.52 8.42
N PHE A 17 0.64 11.36 7.08
CA PHE A 17 -0.32 12.03 6.21
C PHE A 17 -1.75 11.50 6.39
N SER A 18 -1.93 10.19 6.53
CA SER A 18 -3.27 9.56 6.70
C SER A 18 -3.68 9.35 8.16
N ALA A 19 -2.75 9.53 9.10
CA ALA A 19 -3.01 9.34 10.54
C ALA A 19 -4.15 10.20 11.12
N PRO A 20 -4.33 11.49 10.73
CA PRO A 20 -5.41 12.31 11.27
C PRO A 20 -6.82 11.77 11.03
N ILE A 21 -7.03 10.96 10.00
CA ILE A 21 -8.32 10.32 9.72
C ILE A 21 -8.44 8.91 10.31
N GLY A 22 -7.43 8.47 11.07
CA GLY A 22 -7.45 7.23 11.83
C GLY A 22 -6.73 6.05 11.20
N TYR A 23 -6.04 6.22 10.07
CA TYR A 23 -5.15 5.16 9.59
C TYR A 23 -4.03 4.89 10.59
N PRO A 24 -3.69 3.62 10.83
CA PRO A 24 -2.67 3.28 11.81
C PRO A 24 -1.28 3.75 11.37
N ILE A 25 -0.54 4.35 12.28
CA ILE A 25 0.90 4.51 12.16
C ILE A 25 1.61 3.25 12.67
N GLY A 26 2.90 3.07 12.39
CA GLY A 26 3.64 1.86 12.72
C GLY A 26 3.43 1.35 14.15
N LYS A 27 3.38 2.24 15.16
CA LYS A 27 3.16 1.84 16.56
C LYS A 27 1.77 1.22 16.76
N SER A 28 0.71 1.88 16.33
CA SER A 28 -0.65 1.35 16.47
C SER A 28 -0.89 0.11 15.63
N LEU A 29 -0.26 0.01 14.46
CA LEU A 29 -0.32 -1.22 13.65
C LEU A 29 0.33 -2.40 14.36
N ASN A 30 1.47 -2.20 15.04
CA ASN A 30 2.09 -3.23 15.88
C ASN A 30 1.15 -3.73 16.98
N GLU A 31 0.48 -2.81 17.69
CA GLU A 31 -0.49 -3.12 18.73
C GLU A 31 -1.68 -3.93 18.17
N TYR A 32 -2.22 -3.51 17.02
CA TYR A 32 -3.33 -4.23 16.36
C TYR A 32 -2.93 -5.64 15.95
N LEU A 33 -1.76 -5.82 15.36
CA LEU A 33 -1.27 -7.13 14.92
C LEU A 33 -1.09 -8.09 16.12
N LEU A 34 -0.48 -7.65 17.21
CA LEU A 34 -0.33 -8.46 18.43
C LEU A 34 -1.69 -8.82 19.05
N ASN A 35 -2.70 -7.96 18.92
CA ASN A 35 -4.02 -8.20 19.45
C ASN A 35 -4.95 -8.99 18.49
N SER A 36 -4.51 -9.28 17.27
CA SER A 36 -5.35 -9.94 16.25
C SER A 36 -5.90 -11.31 16.69
N LYS A 37 -5.20 -12.03 17.55
CA LYS A 37 -5.66 -13.29 18.16
C LYS A 37 -6.93 -13.16 19.02
N ASN A 38 -7.20 -11.95 19.54
CA ASN A 38 -8.34 -11.65 20.38
C ASN A 38 -9.54 -11.12 19.56
N GLU A 39 -9.35 -10.90 18.27
CA GLU A 39 -10.41 -10.43 17.38
C GLU A 39 -11.18 -11.59 16.75
N ASN A 40 -12.41 -11.29 16.31
CA ASN A 40 -13.28 -12.25 15.64
C ASN A 40 -12.89 -12.39 14.16
N ILE A 41 -11.64 -12.77 13.92
CA ILE A 41 -11.09 -13.02 12.59
C ILE A 41 -11.15 -14.51 12.28
N GLY A 42 -11.57 -14.85 11.08
CA GLY A 42 -11.60 -16.22 10.58
C GLY A 42 -11.03 -16.34 9.17
N PHE A 43 -10.55 -17.53 8.84
CA PHE A 43 -10.01 -17.87 7.53
C PHE A 43 -10.68 -19.15 7.01
N PRO A 44 -11.65 -19.04 6.08
CA PRO A 44 -12.25 -20.19 5.41
C PRO A 44 -11.25 -20.91 4.49
N SER A 45 -11.69 -21.97 3.82
CA SER A 45 -10.85 -22.84 2.98
C SER A 45 -10.25 -22.12 1.77
N GLU A 46 -10.94 -21.13 1.25
CA GLU A 46 -10.40 -20.30 0.15
C GLU A 46 -9.26 -19.36 0.61
N GLY A 47 -9.13 -19.11 1.91
CA GLY A 47 -8.00 -18.42 2.53
C GLY A 47 -8.11 -16.90 2.60
N SER A 48 -9.29 -16.32 2.38
CA SER A 48 -9.54 -14.90 2.61
C SER A 48 -9.77 -14.61 4.10
N LEU A 49 -9.42 -13.40 4.55
CA LEU A 49 -9.75 -12.94 5.89
C LEU A 49 -11.24 -12.55 5.95
N VAL A 50 -11.98 -13.14 6.87
CA VAL A 50 -13.42 -12.91 7.09
C VAL A 50 -13.67 -12.42 8.51
N ILE A 51 -14.66 -11.53 8.66
CA ILE A 51 -15.18 -11.05 9.94
C ILE A 51 -16.70 -11.02 9.83
N ASN A 52 -17.38 -11.47 10.87
CA ASN A 52 -18.82 -11.32 10.93
C ASN A 52 -19.21 -9.90 11.32
N THR A 53 -20.22 -9.36 10.66
CA THR A 53 -20.73 -7.99 10.89
C THR A 53 -21.40 -7.82 12.26
N ASP A 54 -21.87 -8.91 12.86
CA ASP A 54 -22.46 -8.95 14.21
C ASP A 54 -21.42 -9.08 15.33
N GLY A 55 -20.13 -9.12 14.97
CA GLY A 55 -19.02 -9.26 15.91
C GLY A 55 -18.83 -10.66 16.48
N SER A 56 -19.59 -11.67 16.01
CA SER A 56 -19.35 -13.07 16.36
C SER A 56 -18.12 -13.61 15.65
N LYS A 57 -17.49 -14.66 16.22
CA LYS A 57 -16.38 -15.36 15.55
C LYS A 57 -16.93 -16.11 14.34
N PRO A 58 -16.31 -16.00 13.14
CA PRO A 58 -16.68 -16.80 12.00
C PRO A 58 -16.55 -18.30 12.28
N GLU A 59 -17.59 -19.08 12.00
CA GLU A 59 -17.60 -20.53 12.16
C GLU A 59 -17.69 -21.19 10.79
N PHE A 60 -16.76 -22.09 10.47
CA PHE A 60 -16.62 -22.74 9.18
C PHE A 60 -16.74 -24.25 9.32
N GLY A 61 -17.63 -24.82 10.01
CA GLY A 61 -17.87 -26.28 10.09
C GLY A 61 -16.64 -27.18 10.30
N TYR A 62 -15.48 -26.77 9.80
CA TYR A 62 -14.15 -27.39 10.02
C TYR A 62 -13.05 -26.32 10.01
N LYS A 63 -11.94 -26.62 10.67
CA LYS A 63 -10.79 -25.72 10.74
C LYS A 63 -9.95 -25.84 9.45
N SER A 64 -9.89 -24.76 8.68
CA SER A 64 -9.12 -24.73 7.43
C SER A 64 -7.62 -24.67 7.71
N SER A 65 -6.79 -25.04 6.74
CA SER A 65 -5.34 -24.84 6.80
C SER A 65 -4.95 -23.36 6.95
N HIS A 66 -5.75 -22.45 6.38
CA HIS A 66 -5.54 -21.01 6.52
C HIS A 66 -5.86 -20.50 7.91
N GLN A 67 -6.89 -21.07 8.57
CA GLN A 67 -7.18 -20.78 9.98
C GLN A 67 -6.04 -21.28 10.89
N ILE A 68 -5.48 -22.45 10.60
CA ILE A 68 -4.32 -22.99 11.31
C ILE A 68 -3.10 -22.08 11.11
N ASN A 69 -2.84 -21.63 9.88
CA ASN A 69 -1.76 -20.69 9.59
C ASN A 69 -1.95 -19.35 10.33
N PHE A 70 -3.18 -18.85 10.48
CA PHE A 70 -3.46 -17.64 11.24
C PHE A 70 -3.11 -17.81 12.73
N GLU A 71 -3.56 -18.90 13.34
CA GLU A 71 -3.26 -19.17 14.74
C GLU A 71 -1.76 -19.36 14.97
N PHE A 72 -1.07 -20.06 14.07
CA PHE A 72 0.38 -20.19 14.11
C PHE A 72 1.08 -18.83 13.93
N CYS A 73 0.57 -17.97 13.04
CA CYS A 73 1.09 -16.62 12.86
C CYS A 73 0.95 -15.77 14.13
N CYS A 74 -0.18 -15.85 14.83
CA CYS A 74 -0.36 -15.18 16.12
C CYS A 74 0.65 -15.69 17.17
N GLN A 75 0.86 -17.00 17.25
CA GLN A 75 1.85 -17.58 18.17
C GLN A 75 3.29 -17.16 17.82
N MET A 76 3.62 -17.09 16.54
CA MET A 76 4.92 -16.59 16.08
C MET A 76 5.12 -15.10 16.38
N MET A 77 4.08 -14.27 16.28
CA MET A 77 4.15 -12.86 16.69
C MET A 77 4.40 -12.73 18.20
N ASP A 78 3.69 -13.52 19.05
CA ASP A 78 3.91 -13.54 20.49
C ASP A 78 5.33 -14.00 20.84
N TYR A 79 5.82 -15.06 20.18
CA TYR A 79 7.18 -15.54 20.37
C TYR A 79 8.20 -14.47 19.99
N TYR A 80 8.06 -13.86 18.82
CA TYR A 80 8.98 -12.82 18.38
C TYR A 80 8.97 -11.61 19.32
N ALA A 81 7.80 -11.19 19.78
CA ALA A 81 7.68 -10.13 20.79
C ALA A 81 8.37 -10.49 22.12
N SER A 82 8.40 -11.78 22.50
CA SER A 82 9.05 -12.24 23.72
C SER A 82 10.57 -12.23 23.65
N ILE A 83 11.15 -12.42 22.47
CA ILE A 83 12.60 -12.47 22.25
C ILE A 83 13.20 -11.13 21.80
N THR A 84 12.35 -10.15 21.47
CA THR A 84 12.75 -8.80 21.07
C THR A 84 12.31 -7.80 22.13
N LYS A 85 13.03 -6.68 22.24
CA LYS A 85 12.67 -5.64 23.22
C LYS A 85 11.32 -4.98 22.89
N ASP A 86 11.09 -4.72 21.59
CA ASP A 86 9.89 -4.08 21.08
C ASP A 86 9.45 -4.80 19.80
N PHE A 87 8.16 -5.14 19.70
CA PHE A 87 7.62 -5.71 18.48
C PHE A 87 7.54 -4.64 17.39
N ASP A 88 8.10 -4.97 16.23
CA ASP A 88 8.02 -4.16 15.01
C ASP A 88 7.63 -5.10 13.85
N TYR A 89 6.47 -4.82 13.23
CA TYR A 89 5.90 -5.71 12.21
C TYR A 89 6.78 -5.82 10.94
N GLU A 90 7.51 -4.76 10.58
CA GLU A 90 8.43 -4.81 9.44
C GLU A 90 9.62 -5.71 9.72
N LYS A 91 10.19 -5.63 10.93
CA LYS A 91 11.26 -6.53 11.36
C LYS A 91 10.77 -7.96 11.55
N PHE A 92 9.54 -8.13 12.06
CA PHE A 92 8.91 -9.45 12.12
C PHE A 92 8.72 -10.04 10.74
N TYR A 93 8.32 -9.23 9.75
CA TYR A 93 8.22 -9.68 8.36
C TYR A 93 9.58 -10.16 7.83
N ASP A 94 10.65 -9.40 8.05
CA ASP A 94 12.01 -9.81 7.66
C ASP A 94 12.44 -11.11 8.37
N TYR A 95 12.11 -11.26 9.66
CA TYR A 95 12.33 -12.49 10.40
C TYR A 95 11.61 -13.67 9.73
N VAL A 96 10.33 -13.53 9.41
CA VAL A 96 9.52 -14.55 8.74
C VAL A 96 10.05 -14.91 7.33
N VAL A 97 10.53 -13.91 6.57
CA VAL A 97 11.11 -14.14 5.23
C VAL A 97 12.36 -15.00 5.30
N ASN A 98 13.18 -14.80 6.34
CA ASN A 98 14.46 -15.48 6.53
C ASN A 98 14.37 -16.66 7.50
N LEU A 99 13.15 -17.06 7.90
CA LEU A 99 12.91 -18.08 8.90
C LEU A 99 13.45 -19.45 8.45
N ASP A 100 14.32 -20.03 9.28
CA ASP A 100 14.71 -21.42 9.13
C ASP A 100 13.67 -22.33 9.80
N SER A 101 12.96 -23.10 9.00
CA SER A 101 11.95 -24.05 9.47
C SER A 101 12.51 -25.20 10.31
N THR A 102 13.84 -25.34 10.41
CA THR A 102 14.52 -26.34 11.23
C THR A 102 14.98 -25.82 12.59
N GLU A 103 14.81 -24.52 12.87
CA GLU A 103 15.09 -23.95 14.18
C GLU A 103 14.27 -24.63 15.27
N LYS A 104 14.92 -25.02 16.37
CA LYS A 104 14.29 -25.80 17.46
C LYS A 104 13.06 -25.14 18.03
N ASP A 105 13.12 -23.83 18.24
CA ASP A 105 11.98 -23.08 18.81
C ASP A 105 10.82 -23.00 17.82
N VAL A 106 11.10 -22.82 16.52
CA VAL A 106 10.08 -22.83 15.48
C VAL A 106 9.41 -24.20 15.37
N VAL A 107 10.21 -25.27 15.39
CA VAL A 107 9.70 -26.66 15.38
C VAL A 107 8.78 -26.90 16.57
N LYS A 108 9.21 -26.53 17.79
CA LYS A 108 8.40 -26.66 19.02
C LYS A 108 7.11 -25.85 18.96
N LEU A 109 7.15 -24.64 18.43
CA LEU A 109 5.96 -23.80 18.25
C LEU A 109 5.00 -24.36 17.21
N ALA A 110 5.52 -25.05 16.19
CA ALA A 110 4.71 -25.64 15.14
C ALA A 110 4.02 -26.96 15.57
N GLU A 111 4.60 -27.71 16.54
CA GLU A 111 4.08 -29.03 16.96
C GLU A 111 2.57 -29.10 17.18
N PRO A 112 1.92 -28.13 17.88
CA PRO A 112 0.47 -28.16 18.11
C PRO A 112 -0.38 -28.02 16.85
N PHE A 113 0.20 -27.59 15.72
CA PHE A 113 -0.49 -27.32 14.46
C PHE A 113 -0.24 -28.40 13.39
N LEU A 114 0.58 -29.39 13.71
CA LEU A 114 0.88 -30.51 12.78
C LEU A 114 -0.22 -31.57 12.89
N ASP A 115 -0.96 -31.78 11.81
CA ASP A 115 -2.12 -32.68 11.78
C ASP A 115 -2.06 -33.72 10.65
N GLY A 116 -0.89 -33.94 10.06
CA GLY A 116 -0.68 -34.86 8.93
C GLY A 116 -0.94 -34.21 7.55
N THR A 117 -1.69 -33.11 7.51
CA THR A 117 -1.88 -32.29 6.29
C THR A 117 -1.00 -31.04 6.32
N ASN A 118 -0.79 -30.47 7.50
CA ASN A 118 0.08 -29.32 7.72
C ASN A 118 1.47 -29.79 8.11
N THR A 119 2.47 -29.31 7.38
CA THR A 119 3.90 -29.50 7.67
C THR A 119 4.49 -28.20 8.22
N ILE A 120 5.65 -28.28 8.88
CA ILE A 120 6.37 -27.07 9.32
C ILE A 120 6.62 -26.13 8.14
N HIS A 121 6.98 -26.67 6.98
CA HIS A 121 7.19 -25.88 5.78
C HIS A 121 5.91 -25.17 5.29
N SER A 122 4.75 -25.85 5.30
CA SER A 122 3.49 -25.20 4.92
C SER A 122 3.07 -24.11 5.90
N LEU A 123 3.28 -24.32 7.20
CA LEU A 123 3.02 -23.33 8.24
C LEU A 123 3.92 -22.09 8.06
N THR A 124 5.23 -22.28 7.95
CA THR A 124 6.18 -21.17 7.80
C THR A 124 6.00 -20.40 6.49
N SER A 125 5.72 -21.08 5.38
CA SER A 125 5.43 -20.45 4.10
C SER A 125 4.12 -19.66 4.09
N GLY A 126 3.15 -20.06 4.93
CA GLY A 126 1.87 -19.36 5.11
C GLY A 126 1.96 -18.03 5.88
N LEU A 127 2.98 -17.86 6.73
CA LEU A 127 3.09 -16.70 7.64
C LEU A 127 3.03 -15.36 6.92
N ARG A 128 3.80 -15.19 5.84
CA ARG A 128 3.85 -13.94 5.07
C ARG A 128 2.49 -13.55 4.51
N LYS A 129 1.75 -14.54 3.99
CA LYS A 129 0.42 -14.34 3.41
C LYS A 129 -0.57 -13.89 4.48
N ILE A 130 -0.56 -14.54 5.63
CA ILE A 130 -1.44 -14.18 6.77
C ILE A 130 -1.08 -12.78 7.28
N LEU A 131 0.21 -12.49 7.49
CA LEU A 131 0.65 -11.18 7.98
C LEU A 131 0.23 -10.04 7.03
N ASN A 132 0.43 -10.20 5.73
CA ASN A 132 0.02 -9.20 4.75
C ASN A 132 -1.51 -9.03 4.71
N GLN A 133 -2.29 -10.09 4.88
CA GLN A 133 -3.75 -9.98 5.01
C GLN A 133 -4.15 -9.20 6.27
N LEU A 134 -3.51 -9.46 7.40
CA LEU A 134 -3.75 -8.72 8.65
C LEU A 134 -3.37 -7.25 8.51
N VAL A 135 -2.19 -6.95 7.95
CA VAL A 135 -1.80 -5.56 7.65
C VAL A 135 -2.85 -4.90 6.75
N GLY A 136 -3.22 -5.52 5.64
CA GLY A 136 -4.26 -5.02 4.74
C GLY A 136 -5.62 -4.83 5.42
N TYR A 137 -5.96 -5.68 6.38
CA TYR A 137 -7.19 -5.57 7.17
C TYR A 137 -7.17 -4.33 8.06
N TYR A 138 -6.08 -4.05 8.76
CA TYR A 138 -5.96 -2.92 9.66
C TYR A 138 -5.73 -1.58 8.95
N LEU A 139 -5.36 -1.57 7.68
CA LEU A 139 -5.28 -0.35 6.86
C LEU A 139 -6.69 0.17 6.53
N ARG A 140 -7.30 0.81 7.52
CA ARG A 140 -8.64 1.42 7.46
C ARG A 140 -8.66 2.72 8.24
N ASP A 141 -9.55 3.64 7.83
CA ASP A 141 -9.78 4.87 8.59
C ASP A 141 -10.59 4.59 9.88
N LYS A 142 -10.82 5.62 10.67
CA LYS A 142 -11.57 5.53 11.95
C LYS A 142 -13.02 5.04 11.80
N ASP A 143 -13.62 5.18 10.62
CA ASP A 143 -14.98 4.71 10.33
C ASP A 143 -14.95 3.33 9.62
N GLY A 144 -13.77 2.70 9.52
CA GLY A 144 -13.57 1.37 8.96
C GLY A 144 -13.46 1.33 7.43
N ASN A 145 -13.38 2.49 6.77
CA ASN A 145 -13.25 2.53 5.31
C ASN A 145 -11.86 2.13 4.86
N ARG A 146 -11.83 1.32 3.81
CA ARG A 146 -10.61 0.85 3.14
C ARG A 146 -10.55 1.29 1.69
N TYR A 147 -11.73 1.45 1.07
CA TYR A 147 -11.94 1.92 -0.29
C TYR A 147 -12.91 3.08 -0.24
N TYR A 148 -12.69 4.08 -1.09
CA TYR A 148 -13.52 5.29 -1.16
C TYR A 148 -14.37 5.36 -2.42
N ASP A 149 -14.23 4.41 -3.32
CA ASP A 149 -14.93 4.35 -4.61
C ASP A 149 -16.44 4.12 -4.47
N HIS A 150 -16.88 3.52 -3.36
CA HIS A 150 -18.29 3.21 -3.08
C HIS A 150 -18.98 4.20 -2.11
N GLN A 151 -18.26 5.19 -1.57
CA GLN A 151 -18.80 6.13 -0.57
C GLN A 151 -18.53 7.60 -0.92
N PRO A 152 -19.12 8.14 -2.00
CA PRO A 152 -18.84 9.50 -2.45
C PRO A 152 -19.25 10.60 -1.45
N PHE A 153 -20.15 10.33 -0.51
CA PHE A 153 -20.70 11.32 0.41
C PHE A 153 -19.99 11.46 1.77
N LEU A 154 -19.16 10.49 2.17
CA LEU A 154 -18.43 10.57 3.44
C LEU A 154 -17.16 11.44 3.35
N ILE A 155 -16.78 11.80 2.16
CA ILE A 155 -15.52 12.45 1.83
C ILE A 155 -15.43 13.86 2.42
N GLY A 156 -16.51 14.66 2.42
CA GLY A 156 -16.51 16.02 2.92
C GLY A 156 -16.07 16.17 4.39
N LYS A 157 -16.37 15.19 5.24
CA LYS A 157 -16.05 15.20 6.67
C LYS A 157 -14.53 15.12 6.96
N TYR A 158 -13.76 14.47 6.09
CA TYR A 158 -12.33 14.22 6.30
C TYR A 158 -11.42 15.29 5.71
N TYR A 159 -11.92 16.08 4.77
CA TYR A 159 -11.08 17.03 4.04
C TYR A 159 -10.78 18.32 4.82
N PHE A 160 -11.55 18.65 5.86
CA PHE A 160 -11.34 19.88 6.61
C PHE A 160 -9.92 19.99 7.19
N GLY A 161 -9.37 18.88 7.69
CA GLY A 161 -8.01 18.85 8.22
C GLY A 161 -6.90 18.92 7.16
N TYR A 162 -7.25 19.04 5.87
CA TYR A 162 -6.29 19.06 4.75
C TYR A 162 -6.45 20.28 3.85
N THR A 163 -7.40 21.17 4.14
CA THR A 163 -7.74 22.29 3.24
C THR A 163 -6.54 23.16 2.89
N GLY A 164 -5.67 23.45 3.85
CA GLY A 164 -4.48 24.27 3.60
C GLY A 164 -3.54 23.64 2.58
N ILE A 165 -3.09 22.41 2.83
CA ILE A 165 -2.16 21.72 1.93
C ILE A 165 -2.79 21.37 0.57
N MET A 166 -4.08 21.03 0.54
CA MET A 166 -4.77 20.70 -0.72
C MET A 166 -5.00 21.93 -1.58
N ASN A 167 -5.31 23.10 -0.99
CA ASN A 167 -5.34 24.37 -1.71
C ASN A 167 -3.96 24.72 -2.28
N TYR A 168 -2.89 24.51 -1.52
CA TYR A 168 -1.53 24.73 -2.01
C TYR A 168 -1.21 23.82 -3.22
N ILE A 169 -1.57 22.52 -3.17
CA ILE A 169 -1.40 21.60 -4.29
C ILE A 169 -2.22 22.06 -5.49
N SER A 170 -3.47 22.47 -5.28
CA SER A 170 -4.35 22.97 -6.35
C SER A 170 -3.78 24.23 -7.03
N ASP A 171 -3.24 25.17 -6.26
CA ASP A 171 -2.59 26.37 -6.79
C ASP A 171 -1.33 26.05 -7.61
N LEU A 172 -0.50 25.11 -7.11
CA LEU A 172 0.70 24.66 -7.82
C LEU A 172 0.39 24.03 -9.17
N LEU A 173 -0.73 23.30 -9.29
CA LEU A 173 -1.14 22.63 -10.53
C LEU A 173 -1.37 23.59 -11.71
N MET A 174 -1.59 24.86 -11.44
CA MET A 174 -1.77 25.87 -12.50
C MET A 174 -0.48 26.04 -13.32
N ASN A 175 0.71 25.97 -12.68
CA ASN A 175 1.97 26.35 -13.29
C ASN A 175 3.12 25.34 -13.08
N SER A 176 2.85 24.19 -12.48
CA SER A 176 3.88 23.22 -12.12
C SER A 176 3.47 21.78 -12.40
N ILE A 177 4.46 20.93 -12.61
CA ILE A 177 4.31 19.48 -12.56
C ILE A 177 4.47 19.05 -11.11
N ILE A 178 3.54 18.25 -10.61
CA ILE A 178 3.55 17.76 -9.24
C ILE A 178 3.68 16.24 -9.24
N ASN A 179 4.72 15.74 -8.58
CA ASN A 179 4.96 14.34 -8.38
C ASN A 179 4.72 14.00 -6.89
N ILE A 180 3.66 13.26 -6.60
CA ILE A 180 3.35 12.77 -5.27
C ILE A 180 3.94 11.37 -5.14
N HIS A 181 4.97 11.21 -4.33
CA HIS A 181 5.50 9.92 -3.94
C HIS A 181 4.94 9.55 -2.57
N THR A 182 4.37 8.37 -2.43
CA THR A 182 3.84 7.93 -1.13
C THR A 182 4.38 6.56 -0.75
N LEU A 183 4.66 6.41 0.55
CA LEU A 183 5.00 5.12 1.17
C LEU A 183 3.76 4.45 1.76
N ASN A 184 2.60 5.13 1.71
CA ASN A 184 1.36 4.65 2.28
C ASN A 184 0.67 3.66 1.34
N HIS A 185 0.19 2.57 1.91
CA HIS A 185 -0.56 1.55 1.18
C HIS A 185 -2.06 1.87 1.08
N ASP A 186 -2.55 2.84 1.88
CA ASP A 186 -3.96 3.27 1.88
C ASP A 186 -4.32 4.05 0.62
N LEU A 187 -5.63 4.26 0.40
CA LEU A 187 -6.19 4.96 -0.76
C LEU A 187 -6.68 6.38 -0.42
N PHE A 188 -6.22 6.92 0.71
CA PHE A 188 -6.77 8.19 1.17
C PHE A 188 -6.38 9.36 0.25
N PHE A 189 -5.13 9.43 -0.20
CA PHE A 189 -4.73 10.50 -1.12
C PHE A 189 -5.52 10.45 -2.44
N GLU A 190 -5.76 9.27 -2.98
CA GLU A 190 -6.55 9.05 -4.20
C GLU A 190 -7.98 9.54 -4.05
N SER A 191 -8.53 9.51 -2.84
CA SER A 191 -9.89 9.99 -2.58
C SER A 191 -10.07 11.48 -2.92
N PHE A 192 -9.01 12.29 -2.78
CA PHE A 192 -9.05 13.71 -3.16
C PHE A 192 -9.26 13.93 -4.66
N ASN A 193 -9.00 12.93 -5.51
CA ASN A 193 -9.22 13.05 -6.95
C ASN A 193 -10.69 13.30 -7.34
N ARG A 194 -11.62 12.97 -6.44
CA ARG A 194 -13.06 13.19 -6.61
C ARG A 194 -13.55 14.51 -6.04
N THR A 195 -12.66 15.31 -5.46
CA THR A 195 -12.97 16.58 -4.87
C THR A 195 -12.66 17.73 -5.80
N GLU A 196 -13.13 18.93 -5.44
CA GLU A 196 -12.80 20.18 -6.11
C GLU A 196 -11.29 20.50 -6.10
N PHE A 197 -10.52 19.97 -5.15
CA PHE A 197 -9.07 20.20 -5.07
C PHE A 197 -8.32 19.62 -6.26
N LEU A 198 -8.59 18.36 -6.61
CA LEU A 198 -7.88 17.67 -7.69
C LEU A 198 -8.72 17.49 -8.96
N ASN A 199 -10.05 17.39 -8.82
CA ASN A 199 -11.02 17.39 -9.92
C ASN A 199 -10.65 16.44 -11.07
N GLY A 200 -10.34 15.18 -10.77
CA GLY A 200 -10.02 14.14 -11.74
C GLY A 200 -8.64 14.26 -12.42
N LYS A 201 -7.75 15.12 -11.93
CA LYS A 201 -6.45 15.39 -12.57
C LYS A 201 -5.33 14.41 -12.15
N LEU A 202 -5.58 13.57 -11.14
CA LEU A 202 -4.61 12.61 -10.64
C LEU A 202 -4.38 11.49 -11.64
N CYS A 203 -3.11 11.18 -11.93
CA CYS A 203 -2.68 10.06 -12.73
C CYS A 203 -1.68 9.22 -11.94
N ASP A 204 -1.90 7.93 -11.85
CA ASP A 204 -1.08 7.01 -11.06
C ASP A 204 -0.44 5.88 -11.88
N GLY A 205 -0.44 6.03 -13.20
CA GLY A 205 0.15 5.08 -14.12
C GLY A 205 -0.74 3.89 -14.46
N PHE A 206 -1.99 3.87 -13.96
CA PHE A 206 -3.00 2.86 -14.31
C PHE A 206 -4.03 3.42 -15.27
N GLU A 207 -4.50 2.61 -16.22
CA GLU A 207 -5.45 3.02 -17.24
C GLU A 207 -6.52 1.95 -17.47
N GLU A 208 -7.79 2.36 -17.52
CA GLU A 208 -8.91 1.50 -17.91
C GLU A 208 -9.02 1.35 -19.43
N LEU A 209 -8.68 2.41 -20.17
CA LEU A 209 -8.77 2.39 -21.62
C LEU A 209 -7.84 1.32 -22.23
N GLY A 210 -8.44 0.45 -23.05
CA GLY A 210 -7.73 -0.67 -23.68
C GLY A 210 -7.33 -1.80 -22.72
N SER A 211 -7.81 -1.77 -21.47
CA SER A 211 -7.60 -2.88 -20.54
C SER A 211 -8.44 -4.09 -20.96
N LEU A 212 -7.82 -5.27 -20.90
CA LEU A 212 -8.47 -6.58 -21.13
C LEU A 212 -8.85 -7.28 -19.83
N TYR A 213 -8.69 -6.61 -18.67
CA TYR A 213 -8.88 -7.18 -17.34
C TYR A 213 -10.19 -6.71 -16.74
N TYR A 214 -10.90 -7.63 -16.09
CA TYR A 214 -12.24 -7.42 -15.54
C TYR A 214 -12.35 -8.01 -14.15
N GLY A 215 -13.16 -7.37 -13.31
CA GLY A 215 -13.62 -7.92 -12.05
C GLY A 215 -15.12 -8.23 -12.11
N GLU A 216 -15.57 -9.26 -11.40
CA GLU A 216 -16.99 -9.56 -11.29
C GLU A 216 -17.54 -9.00 -9.99
N LEU A 217 -18.53 -8.15 -10.09
CA LEU A 217 -19.31 -7.64 -8.96
C LEU A 217 -20.63 -8.35 -8.86
N SER A 218 -21.02 -8.70 -7.63
CA SER A 218 -22.32 -9.30 -7.31
C SER A 218 -23.27 -8.26 -6.76
N SER A 219 -24.46 -8.18 -7.34
CA SER A 219 -25.62 -7.48 -6.76
C SER A 219 -26.66 -8.49 -6.29
N ILE A 220 -27.70 -8.01 -5.61
CA ILE A 220 -28.79 -8.87 -5.10
C ILE A 220 -29.40 -9.77 -6.19
N SER A 221 -29.46 -9.29 -7.44
CA SER A 221 -30.17 -9.97 -8.54
C SER A 221 -29.29 -10.50 -9.66
N ARG A 222 -28.02 -10.07 -9.76
CA ARG A 222 -27.15 -10.43 -10.90
C ARG A 222 -25.68 -10.16 -10.63
N LYS A 223 -24.82 -10.87 -11.37
CA LYS A 223 -23.40 -10.61 -11.49
C LYS A 223 -23.14 -9.82 -12.78
N PHE A 224 -22.16 -8.93 -12.74
CA PHE A 224 -21.73 -8.15 -13.89
C PHE A 224 -20.24 -7.89 -13.86
N LYS A 225 -19.60 -7.87 -15.03
CA LYS A 225 -18.18 -7.60 -15.15
C LYS A 225 -17.95 -6.10 -15.32
N VAL A 226 -16.99 -5.58 -14.55
CA VAL A 226 -16.48 -4.21 -14.68
C VAL A 226 -15.05 -4.27 -15.16
N ARG A 227 -14.70 -3.39 -16.10
CA ARG A 227 -13.31 -3.29 -16.56
C ARG A 227 -12.44 -2.73 -15.46
N LEU A 228 -11.23 -3.29 -15.32
CA LEU A 228 -10.26 -2.87 -14.32
C LEU A 228 -9.11 -2.10 -15.00
N GLU A 229 -8.58 -1.13 -14.29
CA GLU A 229 -7.38 -0.42 -14.69
C GLU A 229 -6.17 -1.38 -14.62
N ARG A 230 -5.28 -1.27 -15.62
CA ARG A 230 -3.99 -1.97 -15.64
C ARG A 230 -2.84 -0.99 -15.60
N TYR A 231 -1.73 -1.37 -15.00
CA TYR A 231 -0.52 -0.56 -15.00
C TYR A 231 0.06 -0.44 -16.41
N THR A 232 0.23 0.79 -16.89
CA THR A 232 0.84 1.12 -18.17
C THR A 232 2.12 1.92 -17.99
N GLY A 233 2.34 2.49 -16.80
CA GLY A 233 3.43 3.42 -16.54
C GLY A 233 3.25 4.78 -17.23
N ASN A 234 2.06 5.09 -17.74
CA ASN A 234 1.77 6.37 -18.36
C ASN A 234 1.39 7.42 -17.31
N TYR A 235 2.18 8.48 -17.21
CA TYR A 235 1.98 9.61 -16.30
C TYR A 235 1.79 10.91 -17.11
N GLY A 236 0.83 10.91 -18.05
CA GLY A 236 0.61 11.98 -19.02
C GLY A 236 0.04 13.29 -18.47
N THR A 237 -0.27 13.40 -17.18
CA THR A 237 -0.83 14.61 -16.54
C THR A 237 0.20 15.38 -15.72
N LYS A 238 -0.17 16.59 -15.29
CA LYS A 238 0.67 17.40 -14.39
C LYS A 238 0.69 16.91 -12.94
N LEU A 239 -0.35 16.20 -12.49
CA LEU A 239 -0.44 15.63 -11.15
C LEU A 239 -0.27 14.12 -11.22
N ARG A 240 0.80 13.62 -10.63
CA ARG A 240 1.23 12.22 -10.74
C ARG A 240 1.38 11.59 -9.36
N LEU A 241 0.85 10.41 -9.18
CA LEU A 241 0.95 9.66 -7.92
C LEU A 241 1.79 8.38 -8.11
N PHE A 242 2.80 8.23 -7.29
CA PHE A 242 3.71 7.08 -7.28
C PHE A 242 3.65 6.41 -5.91
N LYS A 243 3.00 5.27 -5.80
CA LYS A 243 2.91 4.48 -4.55
C LYS A 243 4.12 3.55 -4.47
N LEU A 244 5.22 4.08 -3.93
CA LEU A 244 6.54 3.41 -3.95
C LEU A 244 6.52 2.05 -3.24
N HIS A 245 5.73 1.90 -2.21
CA HIS A 245 5.60 0.65 -1.46
C HIS A 245 4.40 -0.19 -1.89
N GLY A 246 3.80 0.10 -3.05
CA GLY A 246 2.59 -0.58 -3.50
C GLY A 246 1.33 -0.07 -2.83
N SER A 247 0.22 -0.77 -3.05
CA SER A 247 -1.10 -0.34 -2.61
C SER A 247 -1.98 -1.53 -2.26
N ARG A 248 -2.97 -1.28 -1.40
CA ARG A 248 -3.94 -2.30 -1.04
C ARG A 248 -4.85 -2.76 -2.20
N ASP A 249 -4.97 -1.96 -3.24
CA ASP A 249 -5.76 -2.24 -4.44
C ASP A 249 -4.92 -2.72 -5.63
N TYR A 250 -3.58 -2.76 -5.51
CA TYR A 250 -2.72 -3.29 -6.53
C TYR A 250 -2.66 -4.81 -6.44
N GLU A 251 -2.98 -5.49 -7.52
CA GLU A 251 -2.97 -6.94 -7.60
C GLU A 251 -2.19 -7.41 -8.82
N MET A 252 -1.34 -8.41 -8.63
CA MET A 252 -0.68 -9.06 -9.75
C MET A 252 -1.65 -10.03 -10.40
N PHE A 253 -1.95 -9.80 -11.67
CA PHE A 253 -2.69 -10.75 -12.49
C PHE A 253 -1.72 -11.78 -13.07
N TYR A 254 -2.00 -13.07 -12.86
CA TYR A 254 -1.20 -14.16 -13.37
C TYR A 254 -1.88 -14.78 -14.58
N LYS A 255 -1.14 -14.99 -15.64
CA LYS A 255 -1.60 -15.76 -16.80
C LYS A 255 -1.06 -17.18 -16.76
N LYS A 256 -1.82 -18.09 -17.38
CA LYS A 256 -1.40 -19.48 -17.53
C LYS A 256 -0.75 -19.65 -18.90
N GLU A 257 0.49 -20.10 -18.94
CA GLU A 257 1.19 -20.51 -20.17
C GLU A 257 1.57 -21.99 -20.05
N GLY A 258 0.79 -22.86 -20.71
CA GLY A 258 0.92 -24.31 -20.55
C GLY A 258 0.67 -24.75 -19.11
N PHE A 259 1.70 -25.27 -18.44
CA PHE A 259 1.65 -25.66 -17.03
C PHE A 259 2.16 -24.57 -16.06
N LEU A 260 2.69 -23.46 -16.58
CA LEU A 260 3.27 -22.40 -15.77
C LEU A 260 2.22 -21.31 -15.50
N ILE A 261 2.30 -20.76 -14.28
CA ILE A 261 1.57 -19.56 -13.86
C ILE A 261 2.62 -18.47 -13.77
N ILE A 262 2.52 -17.47 -14.62
CA ILE A 262 3.51 -16.40 -14.71
C ILE A 262 2.86 -15.03 -14.49
N PRO A 263 3.59 -14.06 -13.89
CA PRO A 263 3.12 -12.69 -13.77
C PRO A 263 2.82 -12.10 -15.14
N ASP A 264 1.71 -11.38 -15.27
CA ASP A 264 1.28 -10.75 -16.53
C ASP A 264 1.32 -9.21 -16.40
N VAL A 265 0.49 -8.66 -15.52
CA VAL A 265 0.39 -7.21 -15.31
C VAL A 265 -0.16 -6.90 -13.93
N TYR A 266 0.14 -5.72 -13.39
CA TYR A 266 -0.57 -5.20 -12.24
C TYR A 266 -1.90 -4.59 -12.65
N ILE A 267 -2.96 -4.94 -11.92
CA ILE A 267 -4.30 -4.40 -12.05
C ILE A 267 -4.71 -3.71 -10.75
N LYS A 268 -5.69 -2.81 -10.82
CA LYS A 268 -6.36 -2.29 -9.64
C LYS A 268 -7.66 -3.04 -9.41
N THR A 269 -7.77 -3.65 -8.23
CA THR A 269 -9.03 -4.23 -7.78
C THR A 269 -9.95 -3.14 -7.19
N ARG A 270 -11.23 -3.45 -7.04
CA ARG A 270 -12.24 -2.55 -6.47
C ARG A 270 -12.97 -3.22 -5.31
N TYR A 271 -13.61 -2.40 -4.49
CA TYR A 271 -14.48 -2.91 -3.43
C TYR A 271 -15.55 -3.87 -3.99
N GLY A 272 -15.72 -4.99 -3.32
CA GLY A 272 -16.73 -6.00 -3.68
C GLY A 272 -16.30 -7.02 -4.72
N ILE A 273 -15.08 -6.93 -5.26
CA ILE A 273 -14.51 -7.95 -6.15
C ILE A 273 -13.72 -8.94 -5.29
N GLY A 274 -14.10 -10.22 -5.33
CA GLY A 274 -13.38 -11.28 -4.67
C GLY A 274 -12.08 -11.65 -5.39
N HIS A 275 -11.13 -12.25 -4.70
CA HIS A 275 -9.84 -12.66 -5.28
C HIS A 275 -9.96 -13.70 -6.41
N THR A 276 -11.07 -14.46 -6.45
CA THR A 276 -11.38 -15.42 -7.54
C THR A 276 -12.18 -14.81 -8.68
N ASP A 277 -12.60 -13.56 -8.55
CA ASP A 277 -13.53 -12.90 -9.45
C ASP A 277 -12.83 -11.95 -10.43
N HIS A 278 -11.59 -12.29 -10.78
CA HIS A 278 -10.77 -11.55 -11.75
C HIS A 278 -10.60 -12.33 -13.03
N TYR A 279 -10.77 -11.66 -14.16
CA TYR A 279 -10.81 -12.27 -15.50
C TYR A 279 -9.96 -11.47 -16.48
N LYS A 280 -9.40 -12.20 -17.47
CA LYS A 280 -8.80 -11.62 -18.66
C LYS A 280 -9.66 -11.96 -19.87
N GLU A 281 -9.97 -10.95 -20.68
CA GLU A 281 -10.60 -11.12 -21.98
C GLU A 281 -9.59 -11.67 -22.97
N VAL A 282 -9.92 -12.77 -23.63
CA VAL A 282 -9.08 -13.44 -24.60
C VAL A 282 -9.93 -13.85 -25.82
N ILE A 283 -9.30 -13.94 -26.98
CA ILE A 283 -9.92 -14.51 -28.17
C ILE A 283 -9.39 -15.93 -28.30
N ASN A 284 -10.28 -16.93 -28.28
CA ASN A 284 -9.91 -18.33 -28.41
C ASN A 284 -9.53 -18.68 -29.87
N GLU A 285 -9.05 -19.90 -30.09
CA GLU A 285 -8.63 -20.40 -31.41
C GLU A 285 -9.73 -20.35 -32.49
N LYS A 286 -11.00 -20.28 -32.08
CA LYS A 286 -12.17 -20.17 -32.96
C LYS A 286 -12.59 -18.72 -33.24
N GLY A 287 -11.82 -17.74 -32.75
CA GLY A 287 -12.14 -16.33 -32.87
C GLY A 287 -13.28 -15.86 -31.94
N VAL A 288 -13.65 -16.65 -30.94
CA VAL A 288 -14.71 -16.30 -29.98
C VAL A 288 -14.10 -15.66 -28.75
N LEU A 289 -14.75 -14.59 -28.28
CA LEU A 289 -14.38 -13.88 -27.06
C LEU A 289 -14.70 -14.74 -25.82
N GLU A 290 -13.73 -14.93 -24.97
CA GLU A 290 -13.85 -15.67 -23.71
C GLU A 290 -13.23 -14.89 -22.55
N TYR A 291 -13.64 -15.21 -21.31
CA TYR A 291 -13.06 -14.68 -20.08
C TYR A 291 -12.32 -15.80 -19.35
N GLN A 292 -11.00 -15.66 -19.27
CA GLN A 292 -10.17 -16.56 -18.50
C GLN A 292 -10.03 -16.03 -17.08
N ASN A 293 -10.42 -16.87 -16.11
CA ASN A 293 -10.23 -16.55 -14.69
C ASN A 293 -8.75 -16.69 -14.32
N SER A 294 -8.29 -15.83 -13.44
CA SER A 294 -6.96 -15.90 -12.88
C SER A 294 -6.99 -15.74 -11.37
N TRP A 295 -6.01 -16.35 -10.74
CA TRP A 295 -5.74 -16.15 -9.32
C TRP A 295 -5.01 -14.83 -9.12
N ILE A 296 -5.48 -14.08 -8.10
CA ILE A 296 -4.73 -13.00 -7.50
C ILE A 296 -4.50 -13.30 -6.02
N ASN A 297 -3.65 -12.55 -5.36
CA ASN A 297 -3.41 -12.70 -3.93
C ASN A 297 -4.66 -12.30 -3.13
N TYR A 298 -4.76 -12.77 -1.86
CA TYR A 298 -5.85 -12.38 -0.95
C TYR A 298 -5.63 -11.00 -0.31
N HIS A 299 -4.60 -10.30 -0.69
CA HIS A 299 -4.25 -8.97 -0.21
C HIS A 299 -3.61 -8.20 -1.35
N GLY A 300 -3.69 -6.87 -1.30
CA GLY A 300 -2.98 -6.01 -2.22
C GLY A 300 -1.47 -6.26 -2.21
N ASP A 301 -0.81 -6.03 -3.32
CA ASP A 301 0.64 -6.18 -3.40
C ASP A 301 1.32 -4.92 -2.89
N PHE A 302 1.93 -5.03 -1.73
CA PHE A 302 2.68 -3.97 -1.08
C PHE A 302 3.98 -4.49 -0.47
N LEU A 303 4.94 -3.59 -0.34
CA LEU A 303 6.26 -3.90 0.18
C LEU A 303 6.25 -3.83 1.71
N THR A 304 6.45 -4.98 2.36
CA THR A 304 6.58 -5.11 3.81
C THR A 304 7.99 -5.53 4.18
N GLY A 305 8.42 -5.17 5.37
CA GLY A 305 9.75 -5.45 5.89
C GLY A 305 10.71 -4.27 5.74
N THR A 306 11.88 -4.39 6.34
CA THR A 306 12.95 -3.38 6.28
C THR A 306 13.97 -3.72 5.21
N SER A 307 14.51 -4.94 5.21
CA SER A 307 15.50 -5.41 4.24
C SER A 307 14.88 -6.21 3.10
N SER A 308 13.87 -7.01 3.36
CA SER A 308 13.19 -7.83 2.35
C SER A 308 12.50 -7.01 1.25
N LYS A 309 11.92 -5.85 1.61
CA LYS A 309 11.32 -4.96 0.61
C LYS A 309 12.31 -4.39 -0.39
N VAL A 310 13.56 -4.17 0.02
CA VAL A 310 14.61 -3.61 -0.86
C VAL A 310 14.91 -4.54 -2.04
N LEU A 311 14.83 -5.85 -1.83
CA LEU A 311 15.02 -6.84 -2.88
C LEU A 311 13.97 -6.69 -3.99
N ARG A 312 12.76 -6.24 -3.62
CA ARG A 312 11.63 -6.05 -4.52
C ARG A 312 11.66 -4.72 -5.29
N TYR A 313 12.51 -3.76 -4.92
CA TYR A 313 12.62 -2.47 -5.62
C TYR A 313 12.97 -2.61 -7.09
N ASN A 314 13.63 -3.71 -7.46
CA ASN A 314 14.01 -4.01 -8.85
C ASN A 314 13.05 -5.01 -9.52
N GLU A 315 11.95 -5.41 -8.87
CA GLU A 315 10.96 -6.29 -9.50
C GLU A 315 10.34 -5.61 -10.72
N PRO A 316 10.32 -6.30 -11.87
CA PRO A 316 9.76 -5.76 -13.10
C PRO A 316 8.24 -5.55 -12.99
N LEU A 317 7.66 -4.96 -14.01
CA LEU A 317 6.23 -4.67 -14.19
C LEU A 317 5.69 -3.48 -13.38
N LEU A 318 6.18 -3.19 -12.16
CA LEU A 318 5.71 -2.06 -11.35
C LEU A 318 6.85 -1.41 -10.56
N PHE A 319 7.43 -2.12 -9.58
CA PHE A 319 8.31 -1.49 -8.59
C PHE A 319 9.58 -0.88 -9.19
N SER A 320 10.25 -1.56 -10.12
CA SER A 320 11.42 -1.01 -10.81
C SER A 320 11.11 0.34 -11.47
N ASN A 321 9.95 0.44 -12.13
CA ASN A 321 9.53 1.69 -12.77
C ASN A 321 9.24 2.79 -11.73
N LEU A 322 8.53 2.45 -10.63
CA LEU A 322 8.21 3.43 -9.58
C LEU A 322 9.46 4.01 -8.93
N PHE A 323 10.47 3.18 -8.64
CA PHE A 323 11.72 3.65 -8.05
C PHE A 323 12.60 4.42 -9.04
N GLU A 324 12.60 4.06 -10.33
CA GLU A 324 13.26 4.87 -11.37
C GLU A 324 12.57 6.24 -11.53
N TYR A 325 11.24 6.29 -11.53
CA TYR A 325 10.52 7.56 -11.51
C TYR A 325 10.83 8.37 -10.24
N PHE A 326 10.94 7.74 -9.08
CA PHE A 326 11.27 8.44 -7.84
C PHE A 326 12.63 9.15 -7.95
N LYS A 327 13.67 8.44 -8.35
CA LYS A 327 15.03 8.99 -8.56
C LYS A 327 15.01 10.15 -9.57
N THR A 328 14.44 9.90 -10.75
CA THR A 328 14.36 10.90 -11.82
C THR A 328 13.56 12.13 -11.39
N ASN A 329 12.43 11.95 -10.71
CA ASN A 329 11.63 13.06 -10.22
C ASN A 329 12.38 13.88 -9.16
N LEU A 330 13.13 13.26 -8.25
CA LEU A 330 13.98 13.97 -7.29
C LEU A 330 15.06 14.83 -7.99
N GLU A 331 15.73 14.29 -9.01
CA GLU A 331 16.74 15.02 -9.78
C GLU A 331 16.17 16.26 -10.48
N HIS A 332 14.96 16.15 -11.01
CA HIS A 332 14.32 17.20 -11.80
C HIS A 332 13.49 18.19 -10.97
N SER A 333 13.16 17.86 -9.72
CA SER A 333 12.34 18.73 -8.87
C SER A 333 13.10 19.96 -8.40
N ASP A 334 12.42 21.08 -8.37
CA ASP A 334 12.92 22.35 -7.85
C ASP A 334 12.67 22.46 -6.34
N ILE A 335 11.61 21.78 -5.85
CA ILE A 335 11.21 21.76 -4.45
C ILE A 335 10.87 20.32 -4.05
N LEU A 336 11.29 19.92 -2.84
CA LEU A 336 10.86 18.67 -2.20
C LEU A 336 10.08 18.99 -0.92
N ILE A 337 8.87 18.45 -0.79
CA ILE A 337 8.01 18.62 0.37
C ILE A 337 7.75 17.25 0.99
N ILE A 338 8.12 17.08 2.24
CA ILE A 338 8.02 15.82 2.99
C ILE A 338 6.93 15.99 4.05
N ILE A 339 5.93 15.11 4.08
CA ILE A 339 4.78 15.20 4.98
C ILE A 339 4.56 13.88 5.72
N GLY A 340 4.54 13.93 7.05
CA GLY A 340 4.21 12.75 7.88
C GLY A 340 5.15 11.57 7.73
N TYR A 341 6.40 11.82 7.35
CA TYR A 341 7.44 10.81 7.14
C TYR A 341 8.38 10.74 8.34
N GLY A 342 8.46 9.60 9.01
CA GLY A 342 9.28 9.44 10.22
C GLY A 342 10.78 9.25 9.99
N ALA A 343 11.31 9.39 8.78
CA ALA A 343 12.71 9.18 8.39
C ALA A 343 13.30 7.82 8.81
N LYS A 344 12.46 6.78 8.90
CA LYS A 344 12.86 5.42 9.30
C LYS A 344 13.39 4.58 8.14
N ASP A 345 12.92 4.82 6.93
CA ASP A 345 13.31 4.07 5.74
C ASP A 345 14.66 4.53 5.22
N MET A 346 15.69 3.72 5.48
CA MET A 346 17.07 4.06 5.16
C MET A 346 17.33 4.16 3.65
N GLU A 347 16.67 3.31 2.84
CA GLU A 347 16.88 3.34 1.38
C GLU A 347 16.19 4.54 0.74
N ILE A 348 15.00 4.90 1.19
CA ILE A 348 14.34 6.16 0.78
C ILE A 348 15.21 7.37 1.16
N ASN A 349 15.71 7.41 2.40
CA ASN A 349 16.62 8.47 2.84
C ASN A 349 17.86 8.57 1.94
N LYS A 350 18.49 7.43 1.63
CA LYS A 350 19.66 7.35 0.75
C LYS A 350 19.34 7.86 -0.66
N MET A 351 18.21 7.47 -1.24
CA MET A 351 17.77 7.97 -2.55
C MET A 351 17.59 9.49 -2.56
N ILE A 352 16.98 10.06 -1.49
CA ILE A 352 16.84 11.52 -1.36
C ILE A 352 18.21 12.19 -1.33
N PHE A 353 19.15 11.70 -0.52
CA PHE A 353 20.51 12.25 -0.47
C PHE A 353 21.28 12.15 -1.78
N GLN A 354 21.04 11.09 -2.55
CA GLN A 354 21.77 10.84 -3.79
C GLN A 354 21.18 11.57 -5.00
N HIS A 355 19.86 11.73 -5.06
CA HIS A 355 19.16 12.18 -6.26
C HIS A 355 18.55 13.58 -6.14
N PHE A 356 18.38 14.14 -4.93
CA PHE A 356 17.89 15.50 -4.77
C PHE A 356 19.04 16.48 -4.47
N ASN A 357 19.16 17.54 -5.25
CA ASN A 357 20.21 18.54 -5.04
C ASN A 357 19.84 19.54 -3.93
N PHE A 358 19.86 19.07 -2.67
CA PHE A 358 19.53 19.86 -1.50
C PHE A 358 20.52 21.02 -1.20
N ALA A 359 21.66 21.09 -1.89
CA ALA A 359 22.61 22.21 -1.76
C ALA A 359 22.08 23.47 -2.43
N SER A 360 21.26 23.37 -3.48
CA SER A 360 20.77 24.50 -4.28
C SER A 360 19.25 24.60 -4.38
N LYS A 361 18.52 23.60 -3.88
CA LYS A 361 17.05 23.50 -3.99
C LYS A 361 16.40 23.51 -2.61
N LYS A 362 15.11 23.87 -2.54
CA LYS A 362 14.38 23.99 -1.27
C LYS A 362 13.81 22.64 -0.84
N ILE A 363 13.91 22.37 0.46
CA ILE A 363 13.22 21.24 1.11
C ILE A 363 12.39 21.77 2.27
N PHE A 364 11.15 21.29 2.34
CA PHE A 364 10.23 21.54 3.44
C PHE A 364 9.84 20.20 4.07
N ILE A 365 9.83 20.14 5.39
CA ILE A 365 9.31 19.02 6.16
C ILE A 365 8.14 19.54 6.98
N ILE A 366 6.96 18.97 6.75
CA ILE A 366 5.73 19.34 7.46
C ILE A 366 5.39 18.20 8.41
N ASP A 367 5.53 18.44 9.69
CA ASP A 367 5.14 17.51 10.75
C ASP A 367 4.81 18.31 12.01
N PRO A 368 3.58 18.20 12.54
CA PRO A 368 3.19 18.95 13.76
C PRO A 368 3.98 18.50 15.00
N TYR A 369 4.49 17.27 15.01
CA TYR A 369 5.18 16.65 16.15
C TYR A 369 6.46 15.91 15.70
N PRO A 370 7.47 16.62 15.15
CA PRO A 370 8.63 15.99 14.56
C PRO A 370 9.45 15.25 15.62
N SER A 371 9.78 13.98 15.33
CA SER A 371 10.69 13.21 16.17
C SER A 371 12.13 13.72 16.04
N GLU A 372 12.99 13.43 17.04
CA GLU A 372 14.43 13.75 16.97
C GLU A 372 15.08 13.24 15.68
N ARG A 373 14.75 12.00 15.27
CA ARG A 373 15.24 11.44 14.01
C ARG A 373 14.86 12.28 12.80
N LEU A 374 13.61 12.77 12.75
CA LEU A 374 13.13 13.61 11.65
C LEU A 374 13.83 14.97 11.67
N ILE A 375 14.08 15.53 12.85
CA ILE A 375 14.83 16.78 13.02
C ILE A 375 16.27 16.60 12.51
N ASP A 376 16.96 15.53 12.93
CA ASP A 376 18.32 15.22 12.46
C ASP A 376 18.39 15.03 10.95
N PHE A 377 17.39 14.35 10.39
CA PHE A 377 17.26 14.17 8.95
C PHE A 377 17.07 15.51 8.23
N GLY A 378 16.19 16.38 8.77
CA GLY A 378 15.97 17.72 8.25
C GLY A 378 17.21 18.61 8.30
N ILE A 379 17.98 18.55 9.38
CA ILE A 379 19.26 19.29 9.52
C ILE A 379 20.25 18.85 8.43
N LYS A 380 20.41 17.53 8.22
CA LYS A 380 21.30 16.99 7.19
C LYS A 380 20.90 17.44 5.78
N LEU A 381 19.63 17.57 5.52
CA LEU A 381 19.08 18.04 4.24
C LEU A 381 19.01 19.56 4.12
N LYS A 382 19.33 20.31 5.18
CA LYS A 382 19.10 21.78 5.27
C LYS A 382 17.64 22.16 5.03
N ALA A 383 16.71 21.29 5.45
CA ALA A 383 15.28 21.48 5.25
C ALA A 383 14.70 22.50 6.24
N LYS A 384 13.71 23.27 5.80
CA LYS A 384 12.85 24.06 6.70
C LYS A 384 11.79 23.14 7.30
N ILE A 385 11.80 22.96 8.63
CA ILE A 385 10.80 22.16 9.34
C ILE A 385 9.63 23.10 9.74
N ILE A 386 8.42 22.67 9.41
CA ILE A 386 7.17 23.41 9.64
C ILE A 386 6.31 22.56 10.58
N THR A 387 6.14 23.07 11.82
CA THR A 387 5.38 22.38 12.89
C THR A 387 3.92 22.86 12.92
N LYS A 388 3.23 22.70 11.79
CA LYS A 388 1.82 23.07 11.61
C LYS A 388 0.98 21.86 11.21
N GLN A 389 -0.33 21.94 11.52
CA GLN A 389 -1.30 21.01 10.96
C GLN A 389 -1.48 21.27 9.46
N LEU A 390 -1.93 20.25 8.71
CA LEU A 390 -2.05 20.36 7.24
C LEU A 390 -3.12 21.36 6.79
N GLU A 391 -4.12 21.62 7.63
CA GLU A 391 -5.15 22.63 7.39
C GLU A 391 -4.62 24.06 7.49
N ASP A 392 -3.56 24.28 8.30
CA ASP A 392 -2.97 25.60 8.57
C ASP A 392 -1.85 25.97 7.59
N ILE A 393 -1.48 25.07 6.68
CA ILE A 393 -0.44 25.31 5.68
C ILE A 393 -0.93 26.31 4.64
N ASN A 394 -0.08 27.26 4.30
CA ASN A 394 -0.36 28.25 3.26
C ASN A 394 0.88 28.53 2.38
N ASN A 395 0.65 29.31 1.31
CA ASN A 395 1.69 29.65 0.35
C ASN A 395 2.91 30.39 0.94
N LEU A 396 2.79 31.04 2.10
CA LEU A 396 3.90 31.75 2.75
C LEU A 396 4.81 30.79 3.52
N ASP A 397 4.27 29.68 4.01
CA ASP A 397 5.05 28.65 4.73
C ASP A 397 6.05 27.95 3.81
N LEU A 398 5.70 27.81 2.54
CA LEU A 398 6.42 27.04 1.51
C LEU A 398 7.17 27.92 0.48
N LYS A 399 7.56 29.11 0.92
CA LYS A 399 8.39 30.05 0.14
C LYS A 399 9.87 29.99 0.45
#